data_6d9f9b05c5deb3e9850672a1ac55bdd4
#
_entry.id   6d9f9b05c5deb3e9850672a1ac55bdd4
#
_cell.length_a   1.000
_cell.length_b   1.000
_cell.length_c   1.000
_cell.angle_alpha   90.00
_cell.angle_beta   90.00
_cell.angle_gamma   90.00
#
_symmetry.space_group_name_H-M   'P 1'
#
loop_
_entity.id
_entity.type
_entity.pdbx_description
1 polymer ?
#
loop_
_entity_poly.entity_id
_entity_poly.type
_entity_poly.pdbx_seq_one_letter_code
_entity_poly.pdbx_strand_id
1 'polypeptide(L)'
;MAVQLHAQSAKAWARLGNRSQVEVALDQGRELLESLPYPDNPRNHFQVDPAKFDFYAMDCYRSVGEDNLALAAAETVRRSSTTPSGLVIAPMRLAEAELTQATVYARAGEVDQAMTKVEDAFGRARKSLPSILLVGHEVAGVMQRTRPDSSATADFAEHLRALEAAA
;
A
#
# COMPACT_ATOMS: atom_id res chain seq x y z
N MET A 1 13.44 0.28 -17.56
CA MET A 1 12.66 1.53 -17.67
C MET A 1 11.21 1.28 -18.10
N ALA A 2 10.91 0.46 -19.11
CA ALA A 2 9.53 0.22 -19.58
C ALA A 2 8.59 -0.36 -18.50
N VAL A 3 9.02 -1.34 -17.69
CA VAL A 3 8.23 -1.87 -16.57
C VAL A 3 7.80 -0.75 -15.60
N GLN A 4 8.71 0.19 -15.31
CA GLN A 4 8.40 1.34 -14.45
C GLN A 4 7.33 2.25 -15.07
N LEU A 5 7.33 2.42 -16.40
CA LEU A 5 6.32 3.23 -17.09
C LEU A 5 4.93 2.59 -16.99
N HIS A 6 4.82 1.26 -17.17
CA HIS A 6 3.56 0.56 -16.99
C HIS A 6 3.04 0.68 -15.55
N ALA A 7 3.91 0.51 -14.55
CA ALA A 7 3.53 0.69 -13.14
C ALA A 7 3.04 2.12 -12.85
N GLN A 8 3.70 3.16 -13.39
CA GLN A 8 3.26 4.55 -13.22
C GLN A 8 1.97 4.85 -13.99
N SER A 9 1.79 4.26 -15.17
CA SER A 9 0.54 4.35 -15.93
C SER A 9 -0.62 3.74 -15.14
N ALA A 10 -0.43 2.55 -14.56
CA ALA A 10 -1.43 1.93 -13.70
C ALA A 10 -1.81 2.83 -12.51
N LYS A 11 -0.83 3.46 -11.85
CA LYS A 11 -1.10 4.41 -10.76
C LYS A 11 -1.87 5.65 -11.22
N ALA A 12 -1.58 6.16 -12.41
CA ALA A 12 -2.34 7.28 -12.98
C ALA A 12 -3.80 6.88 -13.25
N TRP A 13 -4.03 5.72 -13.85
CA TRP A 13 -5.36 5.20 -14.09
C TRP A 13 -6.11 4.88 -12.80
N ALA A 14 -5.42 4.39 -11.76
CA ALA A 14 -6.01 4.14 -10.46
C ALA A 14 -6.53 5.43 -9.81
N ARG A 15 -5.80 6.53 -9.92
CA ARG A 15 -6.25 7.85 -9.44
C ARG A 15 -7.46 8.39 -10.19
N LEU A 16 -7.63 7.99 -11.44
CA LEU A 16 -8.81 8.31 -12.26
C LEU A 16 -9.98 7.34 -12.05
N GLY A 17 -9.82 6.31 -11.17
CA GLY A 17 -10.82 5.29 -10.92
C GLY A 17 -11.05 4.34 -12.11
N ASN A 18 -10.14 4.31 -13.09
CA ASN A 18 -10.29 3.49 -14.29
C ASN A 18 -9.68 2.11 -14.09
N ARG A 19 -10.47 1.22 -13.46
CA ARG A 19 -10.09 -0.16 -13.16
C ARG A 19 -9.57 -0.93 -14.37
N SER A 20 -10.29 -0.89 -15.49
CA SER A 20 -9.93 -1.64 -16.69
C SER A 20 -8.53 -1.25 -17.22
N GLN A 21 -8.21 0.04 -17.22
CA GLN A 21 -6.89 0.51 -17.64
C GLN A 21 -5.80 0.19 -16.60
N VAL A 22 -6.15 0.09 -15.33
CA VAL A 22 -5.22 -0.41 -14.28
C VAL A 22 -4.83 -1.86 -14.58
N GLU A 23 -5.81 -2.73 -14.82
CA GLU A 23 -5.58 -4.13 -15.13
C GLU A 23 -4.67 -4.27 -16.37
N VAL A 24 -5.02 -3.63 -17.47
CA VAL A 24 -4.22 -3.65 -18.72
C VAL A 24 -2.77 -3.19 -18.47
N ALA A 25 -2.58 -2.08 -17.76
CA ALA A 25 -1.24 -1.56 -17.51
C ALA A 25 -0.41 -2.46 -16.59
N LEU A 26 -1.05 -3.07 -15.58
CA LEU A 26 -0.37 -4.02 -14.68
C LEU A 26 -0.01 -5.31 -15.41
N ASP A 27 -0.90 -5.86 -16.24
CA ASP A 27 -0.64 -7.08 -17.00
C ASP A 27 0.53 -6.87 -17.97
N GLN A 28 0.52 -5.79 -18.75
CA GLN A 28 1.63 -5.44 -19.65
C GLN A 28 2.96 -5.26 -18.89
N GLY A 29 2.91 -4.62 -17.72
CA GLY A 29 4.09 -4.46 -16.88
C GLY A 29 4.61 -5.78 -16.34
N ARG A 30 3.74 -6.71 -15.96
CA ARG A 30 4.09 -8.04 -15.46
C ARG A 30 4.67 -8.93 -16.56
N GLU A 31 4.01 -9.01 -17.71
CA GLU A 31 4.53 -9.75 -18.86
C GLU A 31 5.93 -9.29 -19.25
N LEU A 32 6.14 -7.98 -19.30
CA LEU A 32 7.46 -7.44 -19.57
C LEU A 32 8.47 -7.78 -18.48
N LEU A 33 8.09 -7.69 -17.20
CA LEU A 33 8.97 -8.02 -16.07
C LEU A 33 9.39 -9.49 -16.11
N GLU A 34 8.46 -10.39 -16.41
CA GLU A 34 8.71 -11.85 -16.51
C GLU A 34 9.60 -12.21 -17.70
N SER A 35 9.59 -11.41 -18.76
CA SER A 35 10.46 -11.58 -19.93
C SER A 35 11.92 -11.15 -19.67
N LEU A 36 12.18 -10.42 -18.59
CA LEU A 36 13.51 -9.89 -18.26
C LEU A 36 14.24 -10.81 -17.26
N PRO A 37 15.57 -10.87 -17.32
CA PRO A 37 16.34 -11.54 -16.29
C PRO A 37 16.16 -10.84 -14.94
N TYR A 38 16.22 -11.61 -13.84
CA TYR A 38 16.20 -11.02 -12.50
C TYR A 38 17.38 -10.04 -12.35
N PRO A 39 17.15 -8.82 -11.80
CA PRO A 39 18.20 -7.83 -11.71
C PRO A 39 19.34 -8.26 -10.78
N ASP A 40 20.58 -8.12 -11.22
CA ASP A 40 21.79 -8.44 -10.42
C ASP A 40 21.86 -7.59 -9.13
N ASN A 41 21.36 -6.37 -9.18
CA ASN A 41 21.27 -5.49 -8.02
C ASN A 41 19.83 -4.98 -7.79
N PRO A 42 18.99 -5.73 -7.06
CA PRO A 42 17.61 -5.36 -6.77
C PRO A 42 17.49 -4.09 -5.89
N ARG A 43 18.59 -3.64 -5.27
CA ARG A 43 18.63 -2.37 -4.52
C ARG A 43 18.80 -1.14 -5.41
N ASN A 44 19.07 -1.33 -6.70
CA ASN A 44 19.16 -0.23 -7.64
C ASN A 44 17.78 0.39 -7.87
N HIS A 45 17.63 1.66 -7.51
CA HIS A 45 16.36 2.38 -7.62
C HIS A 45 15.85 2.54 -9.06
N PHE A 46 16.72 2.43 -10.05
CA PHE A 46 16.37 2.50 -11.48
C PHE A 46 15.87 1.17 -12.06
N GLN A 47 16.02 0.08 -11.33
CA GLN A 47 15.51 -1.25 -11.71
C GLN A 47 14.22 -1.55 -10.96
N VAL A 48 13.30 -2.23 -11.63
CA VAL A 48 12.08 -2.76 -11.00
C VAL A 48 12.26 -4.26 -10.86
N ASP A 49 12.35 -4.71 -9.63
CA ASP A 49 12.29 -6.13 -9.27
C ASP A 49 10.82 -6.56 -9.05
N PRO A 50 10.53 -7.88 -9.03
CA PRO A 50 9.16 -8.36 -8.80
C PRO A 50 8.51 -7.80 -7.54
N ALA A 51 9.24 -7.73 -6.41
CA ALA A 51 8.71 -7.22 -5.16
C ALA A 51 8.35 -5.72 -5.22
N LYS A 52 9.10 -4.94 -6.01
CA LYS A 52 8.78 -3.53 -6.26
C LYS A 52 7.55 -3.40 -7.17
N PHE A 53 7.39 -4.30 -8.14
CA PHE A 53 6.22 -4.31 -9.00
C PHE A 53 4.96 -4.70 -8.22
N ASP A 54 5.03 -5.72 -7.37
CA ASP A 54 3.92 -6.13 -6.50
C ASP A 54 3.49 -5.01 -5.54
N PHE A 55 4.44 -4.22 -5.05
CA PHE A 55 4.14 -3.03 -4.26
C PHE A 55 3.35 -1.97 -5.05
N TYR A 56 3.67 -1.74 -6.32
CA TYR A 56 2.89 -0.84 -7.19
C TYR A 56 1.49 -1.39 -7.49
N ALA A 57 1.37 -2.69 -7.75
CA ALA A 57 0.10 -3.35 -7.99
C ALA A 57 -0.82 -3.25 -6.75
N MET A 58 -0.28 -3.49 -5.56
CA MET A 58 -0.98 -3.31 -4.28
C MET A 58 -1.59 -1.91 -4.14
N ASP A 59 -0.80 -0.86 -4.39
CA ASP A 59 -1.25 0.53 -4.33
C ASP A 59 -2.39 0.82 -5.33
N CYS A 60 -2.27 0.29 -6.55
CA CYS A 60 -3.29 0.42 -7.58
C CYS A 60 -4.60 -0.28 -7.18
N TYR A 61 -4.54 -1.54 -6.73
CA TYR A 61 -5.73 -2.30 -6.32
C TYR A 61 -6.43 -1.65 -5.13
N ARG A 62 -5.68 -1.18 -4.12
CA ARG A 62 -6.24 -0.41 -3.02
C ARG A 62 -6.99 0.82 -3.53
N SER A 63 -6.39 1.58 -4.44
CA SER A 63 -6.95 2.84 -4.94
C SER A 63 -8.23 2.65 -5.76
N VAL A 64 -8.35 1.54 -6.51
CA VAL A 64 -9.57 1.26 -7.30
C VAL A 64 -10.61 0.41 -6.57
N GLY A 65 -10.35 0.04 -5.31
CA GLY A 65 -11.30 -0.71 -4.49
C GLY A 65 -11.38 -2.21 -4.79
N GLU A 66 -10.32 -2.78 -5.38
CA GLU A 66 -10.19 -4.22 -5.60
C GLU A 66 -9.68 -4.93 -4.35
N ASP A 67 -10.52 -4.98 -3.32
CA ASP A 67 -10.15 -5.36 -1.96
C ASP A 67 -9.49 -6.74 -1.87
N ASN A 68 -9.99 -7.75 -2.57
CA ASN A 68 -9.39 -9.08 -2.58
C ASN A 68 -7.98 -9.08 -3.20
N LEU A 69 -7.79 -8.36 -4.31
CA LEU A 69 -6.50 -8.24 -4.97
C LEU A 69 -5.54 -7.39 -4.14
N ALA A 70 -6.04 -6.34 -3.50
CA ALA A 70 -5.27 -5.50 -2.59
C ALA A 70 -4.74 -6.29 -1.40
N LEU A 71 -5.58 -7.14 -0.76
CA LEU A 71 -5.16 -8.01 0.34
C LEU A 71 -4.12 -9.05 -0.10
N ALA A 72 -4.34 -9.70 -1.24
CA ALA A 72 -3.41 -10.69 -1.77
C ALA A 72 -2.04 -10.05 -2.09
N ALA A 73 -2.05 -8.88 -2.72
CA ALA A 73 -0.83 -8.12 -3.02
C ALA A 73 -0.15 -7.61 -1.75
N ALA A 74 -0.91 -7.12 -0.75
CA ALA A 74 -0.37 -6.68 0.54
C ALA A 74 0.33 -7.83 1.27
N GLU A 75 -0.23 -9.04 1.26
CA GLU A 75 0.41 -10.22 1.85
C GLU A 75 1.71 -10.60 1.11
N THR A 76 1.74 -10.50 -0.22
CA THR A 76 2.94 -10.73 -1.02
C THR A 76 4.03 -9.70 -0.70
N VAL A 77 3.66 -8.42 -0.62
CA VAL A 77 4.57 -7.33 -0.23
C VAL A 77 5.08 -7.52 1.19
N ARG A 78 4.23 -7.92 2.14
CA ARG A 78 4.61 -8.21 3.53
C ARG A 78 5.67 -9.31 3.58
N ARG A 79 5.44 -10.42 2.88
CA ARG A 79 6.40 -11.55 2.81
C ARG A 79 7.74 -11.15 2.20
N SER A 80 7.73 -10.40 1.11
CA SER A 80 8.96 -9.93 0.45
C SER A 80 9.68 -8.81 1.20
N SER A 81 9.02 -8.19 2.19
CA SER A 81 9.58 -7.13 3.03
C SER A 81 10.27 -7.64 4.29
N THR A 82 10.19 -8.95 4.56
CA THR A 82 10.81 -9.60 5.73
C THR A 82 11.61 -10.84 5.29
N THR A 83 12.71 -11.11 5.98
CA THR A 83 13.46 -12.37 5.81
C THR A 83 12.73 -13.54 6.49
N PRO A 84 13.07 -14.81 6.17
CA PRO A 84 12.54 -15.96 6.91
C PRO A 84 12.82 -15.92 8.42
N SER A 85 13.88 -15.22 8.84
CA SER A 85 14.21 -15.00 10.26
C SER A 85 13.44 -13.84 10.91
N GLY A 86 12.53 -13.18 10.17
CA GLY A 86 11.72 -12.08 10.68
C GLY A 86 12.37 -10.69 10.63
N LEU A 87 13.60 -10.58 10.06
CA LEU A 87 14.24 -9.28 9.90
C LEU A 87 13.53 -8.44 8.82
N VAL A 88 13.13 -7.22 9.17
CA VAL A 88 12.50 -6.29 8.22
C VAL A 88 13.57 -5.69 7.30
N ILE A 89 13.45 -5.94 5.99
CA ILE A 89 14.37 -5.46 4.95
C ILE A 89 13.79 -4.31 4.12
N ALA A 90 12.47 -4.16 4.09
CA ALA A 90 11.77 -3.07 3.39
C ALA A 90 10.67 -2.44 4.29
N PRO A 91 11.05 -1.65 5.32
CA PRO A 91 10.12 -1.18 6.35
C PRO A 91 9.01 -0.29 5.80
N MET A 92 9.29 0.52 4.77
CA MET A 92 8.27 1.37 4.13
C MET A 92 7.22 0.55 3.39
N ARG A 93 7.65 -0.43 2.58
CA ARG A 93 6.73 -1.30 1.86
C ARG A 93 5.85 -2.10 2.83
N LEU A 94 6.44 -2.55 3.93
CA LEU A 94 5.73 -3.27 4.97
C LEU A 94 4.65 -2.40 5.64
N ALA A 95 4.98 -1.16 6.01
CA ALA A 95 4.02 -0.24 6.61
C ALA A 95 2.87 0.11 5.64
N GLU A 96 3.17 0.33 4.36
CA GLU A 96 2.11 0.59 3.37
C GLU A 96 1.26 -0.65 3.07
N ALA A 97 1.82 -1.86 3.18
CA ALA A 97 1.04 -3.10 3.09
C ALA A 97 0.06 -3.24 4.28
N GLU A 98 0.49 -2.90 5.48
CA GLU A 98 -0.37 -2.86 6.68
C GLU A 98 -1.48 -1.82 6.54
N LEU A 99 -1.18 -0.62 6.05
CA LEU A 99 -2.20 0.40 5.77
C LEU A 99 -3.15 0.01 4.63
N THR A 100 -2.67 -0.77 3.65
CA THR A 100 -3.55 -1.34 2.62
C THR A 100 -4.55 -2.31 3.24
N GLN A 101 -4.11 -3.20 4.14
CA GLN A 101 -4.99 -4.08 4.90
C GLN A 101 -5.98 -3.27 5.76
N ALA A 102 -5.49 -2.21 6.44
CA ALA A 102 -6.35 -1.31 7.22
C ALA A 102 -7.45 -0.67 6.36
N THR A 103 -7.11 -0.22 5.14
CA THR A 103 -8.08 0.36 4.21
C THR A 103 -9.18 -0.63 3.85
N VAL A 104 -8.83 -1.89 3.58
CA VAL A 104 -9.80 -2.93 3.23
C VAL A 104 -10.69 -3.28 4.43
N TYR A 105 -10.13 -3.46 5.62
CA TYR A 105 -10.92 -3.70 6.83
C TYR A 105 -11.85 -2.52 7.15
N ALA A 106 -11.37 -1.30 6.98
CA ALA A 106 -12.19 -0.10 7.16
C ALA A 106 -13.37 -0.06 6.18
N ARG A 107 -13.18 -0.48 4.91
CA ARG A 107 -14.27 -0.61 3.92
C ARG A 107 -15.29 -1.66 4.31
N ALA A 108 -14.85 -2.76 4.92
CA ALA A 108 -15.74 -3.79 5.46
C ALA A 108 -16.45 -3.36 6.77
N GLY A 109 -16.10 -2.21 7.33
CA GLY A 109 -16.64 -1.73 8.62
C GLY A 109 -16.01 -2.39 9.84
N GLU A 110 -14.91 -3.12 9.66
CA GLU A 110 -14.16 -3.85 10.68
C GLU A 110 -13.13 -2.94 11.35
N VAL A 111 -13.61 -1.96 12.13
CA VAL A 111 -12.80 -0.85 12.66
C VAL A 111 -11.66 -1.37 13.54
N ASP A 112 -11.89 -2.36 14.40
CA ASP A 112 -10.87 -2.88 15.33
C ASP A 112 -9.70 -3.52 14.57
N GLN A 113 -10.00 -4.27 13.50
CA GLN A 113 -8.98 -4.86 12.64
C GLN A 113 -8.21 -3.78 11.85
N ALA A 114 -8.94 -2.77 11.36
CA ALA A 114 -8.31 -1.64 10.69
C ALA A 114 -7.36 -0.90 11.63
N MET A 115 -7.76 -0.62 12.86
CA MET A 115 -6.92 0.06 13.84
C MET A 115 -5.69 -0.75 14.24
N THR A 116 -5.83 -2.06 14.43
CA THR A 116 -4.67 -2.95 14.67
C THR A 116 -3.62 -2.78 13.57
N LYS A 117 -4.03 -2.73 12.29
CA LYS A 117 -3.11 -2.54 11.17
C LYS A 117 -2.53 -1.13 11.10
N VAL A 118 -3.30 -0.13 11.46
CA VAL A 118 -2.81 1.24 11.60
C VAL A 118 -1.71 1.32 12.66
N GLU A 119 -1.94 0.73 13.83
CA GLU A 119 -0.97 0.71 14.93
C GLU A 119 0.32 -0.02 14.52
N ASP A 120 0.22 -1.17 13.87
CA ASP A 120 1.36 -1.90 13.30
C ASP A 120 2.19 -0.98 12.38
N ALA A 121 1.56 -0.27 11.44
CA ALA A 121 2.22 0.58 10.47
C ALA A 121 2.88 1.82 11.12
N PHE A 122 2.14 2.52 11.98
CA PHE A 122 2.62 3.74 12.65
C PHE A 122 3.63 3.46 13.76
N GLY A 123 3.60 2.28 14.38
CA GLY A 123 4.55 1.85 15.40
C GLY A 123 5.95 1.53 14.90
N ARG A 124 6.16 1.42 13.58
CA ARG A 124 7.48 1.07 13.01
C ARG A 124 8.52 2.16 13.20
N ALA A 125 9.74 1.76 13.58
CA ALA A 125 10.84 2.68 13.87
C ALA A 125 11.36 3.42 12.62
N ARG A 126 11.35 2.75 11.44
CA ARG A 126 11.81 3.34 10.17
C ARG A 126 10.64 3.52 9.23
N LYS A 127 10.18 4.75 9.06
CA LYS A 127 9.08 5.14 8.20
C LYS A 127 9.33 6.51 7.58
N SER A 128 8.77 6.72 6.38
CA SER A 128 8.62 8.07 5.82
C SER A 128 7.28 8.60 6.27
N LEU A 129 7.29 9.55 7.19
CA LEU A 129 6.05 10.10 7.75
C LEU A 129 5.11 10.65 6.66
N PRO A 130 5.58 11.42 5.64
CA PRO A 130 4.70 11.91 4.58
C PRO A 130 3.98 10.80 3.80
N SER A 131 4.67 9.69 3.48
CA SER A 131 4.05 8.57 2.76
C SER A 131 2.99 7.85 3.60
N ILE A 132 3.28 7.63 4.89
CA ILE A 132 2.35 6.98 5.82
C ILE A 132 1.14 7.86 6.10
N LEU A 133 1.33 9.17 6.27
CA LEU A 133 0.22 10.11 6.45
C LEU A 133 -0.72 10.12 5.25
N LEU A 134 -0.17 10.10 4.02
CA LEU A 134 -1.00 10.07 2.81
C LEU A 134 -1.96 8.87 2.80
N VAL A 135 -1.46 7.66 3.09
CA VAL A 135 -2.30 6.46 3.15
C VAL A 135 -3.14 6.42 4.42
N GLY A 136 -2.62 6.93 5.55
CA GLY A 136 -3.36 7.07 6.80
C GLY A 136 -4.63 7.93 6.64
N HIS A 137 -4.55 9.03 5.90
CA HIS A 137 -5.72 9.85 5.57
C HIS A 137 -6.73 9.12 4.69
N GLU A 138 -6.27 8.26 3.78
CA GLU A 138 -7.17 7.40 3.01
C GLU A 138 -7.95 6.46 3.94
N VAL A 139 -7.26 5.78 4.87
CA VAL A 139 -7.89 4.91 5.89
C VAL A 139 -8.90 5.71 6.72
N ALA A 140 -8.49 6.84 7.29
CA ALA A 140 -9.38 7.68 8.10
C ALA A 140 -10.62 8.15 7.33
N GLY A 141 -10.46 8.54 6.06
CA GLY A 141 -11.57 8.91 5.19
C GLY A 141 -12.52 7.76 4.90
N VAL A 142 -12.02 6.52 4.78
CA VAL A 142 -12.86 5.33 4.66
C VAL A 142 -13.62 5.08 5.97
N MET A 143 -12.93 5.06 7.12
CA MET A 143 -13.55 4.87 8.43
C MET A 143 -14.65 5.92 8.71
N GLN A 144 -14.41 7.19 8.36
CA GLN A 144 -15.40 8.25 8.50
C GLN A 144 -16.66 8.01 7.67
N ARG A 145 -16.55 7.35 6.51
CA ARG A 145 -17.73 7.02 5.67
C ARG A 145 -18.45 5.76 6.14
N THR A 146 -17.73 4.78 6.66
CA THR A 146 -18.30 3.47 7.02
C THR A 146 -18.74 3.40 8.48
N ARG A 147 -18.04 4.08 9.38
CA ARG A 147 -18.27 4.09 10.84
C ARG A 147 -18.05 5.48 11.44
N PRO A 148 -18.82 6.50 11.06
CA PRO A 148 -18.65 7.88 11.54
C PRO A 148 -18.80 8.02 13.06
N ASP A 149 -19.63 7.18 13.69
CA ASP A 149 -19.95 7.25 15.12
C ASP A 149 -18.95 6.46 16.01
N SER A 150 -17.92 5.83 15.41
CA SER A 150 -16.91 5.11 16.17
C SER A 150 -15.92 6.07 16.84
N SER A 151 -15.68 5.89 18.14
CA SER A 151 -14.63 6.64 18.85
C SER A 151 -13.26 6.42 18.22
N ALA A 152 -12.94 5.20 17.81
CA ALA A 152 -11.68 4.88 17.12
C ALA A 152 -11.50 5.67 15.81
N THR A 153 -12.59 5.94 15.09
CA THR A 153 -12.55 6.81 13.89
C THR A 153 -12.16 8.24 14.25
N ALA A 154 -12.75 8.80 15.32
CA ALA A 154 -12.44 10.15 15.78
C ALA A 154 -11.01 10.24 16.33
N ASP A 155 -10.61 9.29 17.16
CA ASP A 155 -9.28 9.21 17.79
C ASP A 155 -8.18 9.09 16.73
N PHE A 156 -8.39 8.28 15.69
CA PHE A 156 -7.41 8.15 14.60
C PHE A 156 -7.28 9.43 13.78
N ALA A 157 -8.38 10.09 13.47
CA ALA A 157 -8.37 11.37 12.76
C ALA A 157 -7.65 12.47 13.57
N GLU A 158 -7.78 12.47 14.89
CA GLU A 158 -7.07 13.38 15.80
C GLU A 158 -5.57 13.05 15.84
N HIS A 159 -5.22 11.76 15.92
CA HIS A 159 -3.83 11.31 15.91
C HIS A 159 -3.09 11.75 14.62
N LEU A 160 -3.72 11.61 13.46
CA LEU A 160 -3.13 12.08 12.19
C LEU A 160 -2.86 13.58 12.21
N ARG A 161 -3.82 14.38 12.68
CA ARG A 161 -3.64 15.84 12.80
C ARG A 161 -2.50 16.21 13.76
N ALA A 162 -2.37 15.50 14.87
CA ALA A 162 -1.27 15.71 15.81
C ALA A 162 0.10 15.38 15.19
N LEU A 163 0.20 14.31 14.40
CA LEU A 163 1.44 13.97 13.68
C LEU A 163 1.81 14.99 12.62
N GLU A 164 0.84 15.54 11.90
CA GLU A 164 1.07 16.60 10.90
C GLU A 164 1.57 17.90 11.54
N ALA A 165 1.00 18.26 12.69
CA ALA A 165 1.41 19.46 13.41
C ALA A 165 2.81 19.35 14.02
N ALA A 166 3.34 18.13 14.18
CA ALA A 166 4.66 17.87 14.75
C ALA A 166 5.75 17.67 13.68
N ALA A 167 5.39 17.62 12.40
CA ALA A 167 6.29 17.34 11.26
C ALA A 167 6.84 18.62 10.64
#